data_430e018aca9318b56df83db5d3954f3d
#
_entry.id   430e018aca9318b56df83db5d3954f3d
#
_cell.length_a   1.000
_cell.length_b   1.000
_cell.length_c   1.000
_cell.angle_alpha   90.00
_cell.angle_beta   90.00
_cell.angle_gamma   90.00
#
_symmetry.space_group_name_H-M   'P 1'
#
loop_
_entity.id
_entity.type
_entity.pdbx_description
1 polymer ?
#
loop_
_entity_poly.entity_id
_entity_poly.type
_entity_poly.pdbx_seq_one_letter_code
_entity_poly.pdbx_strand_id
1 'polypeptide(L)'
;MKKSLSIAILIIASLYASAQKPTLKTFDFIIGKWEMKTKTGKIVERWQKHRDSLTGTSHRFNAKGDSVLTESVVLKKIKGDWHYCVTGYEKGNEGRTDFKLATSANNTFTFENKQHDFPQQIVYQNKGKDNLLAWIEGEIGGKKRKMEFPYQRAK
;
A
#
# COMPACT_ATOMS: atom_id res chain seq x y z
N MET A 1 40.51 57.26 0.38
CA MET A 1 40.28 55.95 0.96
C MET A 1 39.03 55.33 0.27
N LYS A 2 39.19 54.38 -0.66
CA LYS A 2 38.12 53.69 -1.38
C LYS A 2 37.79 52.41 -0.62
N LYS A 3 36.57 52.30 -0.06
CA LYS A 3 36.10 51.09 0.61
C LYS A 3 35.49 50.16 -0.46
N SER A 4 36.14 49.02 -0.70
CA SER A 4 35.61 47.97 -1.58
C SER A 4 34.59 47.15 -0.79
N LEU A 5 33.36 47.10 -1.28
CA LEU A 5 32.26 46.30 -0.74
C LEU A 5 32.27 44.97 -1.47
N SER A 6 32.74 43.88 -0.80
CA SER A 6 32.70 42.52 -1.34
C SER A 6 31.32 41.93 -1.09
N ILE A 7 30.56 41.73 -2.17
CA ILE A 7 29.25 41.02 -2.12
C ILE A 7 29.54 39.51 -2.22
N ALA A 8 29.32 38.78 -1.13
CA ALA A 8 29.34 37.34 -1.12
C ALA A 8 28.01 36.80 -1.68
N ILE A 9 28.05 36.21 -2.88
CA ILE A 9 26.88 35.58 -3.47
C ILE A 9 26.78 34.15 -2.86
N LEU A 10 25.79 33.97 -1.99
CA LEU A 10 25.46 32.65 -1.42
C LEU A 10 24.66 31.86 -2.45
N ILE A 11 25.31 30.91 -3.14
CA ILE A 11 24.63 30.00 -4.07
C ILE A 11 23.93 28.91 -3.23
N ILE A 12 22.61 29.03 -3.06
CA ILE A 12 21.77 28.01 -2.47
C ILE A 12 21.53 26.93 -3.56
N ALA A 13 22.32 25.88 -3.54
CA ALA A 13 22.09 24.70 -4.36
C ALA A 13 20.88 23.94 -3.80
N SER A 14 19.73 24.12 -4.44
CA SER A 14 18.52 23.33 -4.14
C SER A 14 18.76 21.89 -4.60
N LEU A 15 19.04 20.97 -3.66
CA LEU A 15 19.09 19.54 -3.91
C LEU A 15 17.66 19.05 -4.20
N TYR A 16 17.28 19.01 -5.47
CA TYR A 16 16.09 18.28 -5.89
C TYR A 16 16.39 16.79 -5.72
N ALA A 17 15.97 16.22 -4.60
CA ALA A 17 15.94 14.77 -4.43
C ALA A 17 14.94 14.21 -5.46
N SER A 18 15.44 13.72 -6.59
CA SER A 18 14.61 12.98 -7.55
C SER A 18 14.11 11.73 -6.85
N ALA A 19 12.82 11.67 -6.55
CA ALA A 19 12.19 10.49 -5.97
C ALA A 19 12.38 9.34 -6.95
N GLN A 20 13.23 8.38 -6.59
CA GLN A 20 13.51 7.21 -7.43
C GLN A 20 12.20 6.42 -7.65
N LYS A 21 11.87 6.13 -8.91
CA LYS A 21 10.67 5.36 -9.24
C LYS A 21 10.74 3.97 -8.58
N PRO A 22 9.65 3.52 -7.92
CA PRO A 22 9.62 2.22 -7.29
C PRO A 22 9.95 1.08 -8.24
N THR A 23 10.73 0.12 -7.75
CA THR A 23 11.02 -1.15 -8.40
C THR A 23 10.25 -2.27 -7.70
N LEU A 24 10.26 -3.49 -8.22
CA LEU A 24 9.64 -4.62 -7.52
C LEU A 24 10.25 -4.82 -6.12
N LYS A 25 11.56 -4.64 -5.98
CA LYS A 25 12.27 -4.73 -4.70
C LYS A 25 11.77 -3.73 -3.65
N THR A 26 11.26 -2.60 -4.08
CA THR A 26 10.67 -1.59 -3.19
C THR A 26 9.50 -2.15 -2.37
N PHE A 27 8.79 -3.16 -2.89
CA PHE A 27 7.65 -3.81 -2.24
C PHE A 27 8.02 -5.11 -1.50
N ASP A 28 9.30 -5.49 -1.43
CA ASP A 28 9.72 -6.74 -0.75
C ASP A 28 9.32 -6.78 0.74
N PHE A 29 9.08 -5.61 1.36
CA PHE A 29 8.66 -5.50 2.75
C PHE A 29 7.31 -6.18 3.05
N ILE A 30 6.38 -6.28 2.05
CA ILE A 30 5.10 -6.93 2.23
C ILE A 30 5.18 -8.46 2.10
N ILE A 31 6.28 -9.02 1.56
CA ILE A 31 6.41 -10.46 1.36
C ILE A 31 6.39 -11.19 2.70
N GLY A 32 5.60 -12.27 2.76
CA GLY A 32 5.44 -13.12 3.91
C GLY A 32 4.00 -13.28 4.36
N LYS A 33 3.82 -13.76 5.58
CA LYS A 33 2.51 -13.96 6.20
C LYS A 33 2.30 -12.88 7.27
N TRP A 34 1.16 -12.23 7.21
CA TRP A 34 0.77 -11.14 8.10
C TRP A 34 -0.57 -11.45 8.75
N GLU A 35 -0.70 -11.21 10.05
CA GLU A 35 -1.91 -11.47 10.80
C GLU A 35 -2.38 -10.24 11.56
N MET A 36 -3.68 -10.00 11.54
CA MET A 36 -4.35 -9.01 12.37
C MET A 36 -5.47 -9.69 13.15
N LYS A 37 -5.47 -9.56 14.47
CA LYS A 37 -6.57 -10.04 15.33
C LYS A 37 -7.79 -9.15 15.16
N THR A 38 -8.97 -9.76 15.15
CA THR A 38 -10.26 -9.09 15.14
C THR A 38 -11.08 -9.53 16.37
N LYS A 39 -12.23 -8.91 16.58
CA LYS A 39 -13.13 -9.31 17.70
C LYS A 39 -13.64 -10.75 17.57
N THR A 40 -13.75 -11.27 16.34
CA THR A 40 -14.38 -12.57 16.04
C THR A 40 -13.41 -13.58 15.41
N GLY A 41 -12.11 -13.27 15.39
CA GLY A 41 -11.11 -14.15 14.79
C GLY A 41 -9.86 -13.39 14.34
N LYS A 42 -9.46 -13.55 13.09
CA LYS A 42 -8.30 -12.84 12.51
C LYS A 42 -8.43 -12.68 11.00
N ILE A 43 -7.70 -11.71 10.47
CA ILE A 43 -7.43 -11.55 9.05
C ILE A 43 -5.97 -11.96 8.81
N VAL A 44 -5.74 -12.71 7.74
CA VAL A 44 -4.41 -13.17 7.35
C VAL A 44 -4.16 -12.79 5.90
N GLU A 45 -3.10 -12.03 5.68
CA GLU A 45 -2.56 -11.80 4.35
C GLU A 45 -1.31 -12.65 4.12
N ARG A 46 -1.19 -13.21 2.91
CA ARG A 46 0.01 -13.92 2.44
C ARG A 46 0.47 -13.30 1.15
N TRP A 47 1.73 -12.88 1.12
CA TRP A 47 2.36 -12.29 -0.05
C TRP A 47 3.58 -13.07 -0.46
N GLN A 48 3.72 -13.27 -1.75
CA GLN A 48 4.88 -13.96 -2.35
C GLN A 48 5.28 -13.33 -3.67
N LYS A 49 6.56 -13.48 -4.00
CA LYS A 49 7.12 -13.02 -5.26
C LYS A 49 6.81 -14.02 -6.35
N HIS A 50 6.37 -13.51 -7.50
CA HIS A 50 6.14 -14.31 -8.69
C HIS A 50 6.68 -13.59 -9.92
N ARG A 51 7.87 -14.00 -10.40
CA ARG A 51 8.59 -13.35 -11.51
C ARG A 51 8.77 -11.84 -11.28
N ASP A 52 8.06 -11.02 -12.06
CA ASP A 52 8.09 -9.55 -12.06
C ASP A 52 6.93 -8.90 -11.30
N SER A 53 6.23 -9.67 -10.49
CA SER A 53 5.06 -9.26 -9.71
C SER A 53 5.12 -9.79 -8.28
N LEU A 54 4.24 -9.27 -7.42
CA LEU A 54 3.89 -9.92 -6.16
C LEU A 54 2.45 -10.41 -6.24
N THR A 55 2.20 -11.57 -5.65
CA THR A 55 0.83 -12.10 -5.50
C THR A 55 0.49 -12.16 -4.03
N GLY A 56 -0.73 -11.75 -3.69
CA GLY A 56 -1.25 -11.74 -2.35
C GLY A 56 -2.60 -12.44 -2.24
N THR A 57 -2.92 -12.95 -1.07
CA THR A 57 -4.25 -13.43 -0.71
C THR A 57 -4.62 -12.91 0.66
N SER A 58 -5.90 -12.56 0.85
CA SER A 58 -6.47 -12.22 2.15
C SER A 58 -7.51 -13.28 2.55
N HIS A 59 -7.41 -13.77 3.79
CA HIS A 59 -8.35 -14.72 4.36
C HIS A 59 -8.88 -14.18 5.67
N ARG A 60 -10.18 -14.30 5.88
CA ARG A 60 -10.80 -14.06 7.18
C ARG A 60 -11.05 -15.39 7.88
N PHE A 61 -10.57 -15.47 9.12
CA PHE A 61 -10.76 -16.61 10.02
C PHE A 61 -11.77 -16.26 11.11
N ASN A 62 -12.67 -17.18 11.42
CA ASN A 62 -13.53 -17.08 12.60
C ASN A 62 -12.84 -17.61 13.85
N ALA A 63 -13.51 -17.53 15.01
CA ALA A 63 -12.98 -18.02 16.29
C ALA A 63 -12.76 -19.54 16.33
N LYS A 64 -13.43 -20.31 15.46
CA LYS A 64 -13.28 -21.78 15.35
C LYS A 64 -12.12 -22.18 14.46
N GLY A 65 -11.53 -21.22 13.72
CA GLY A 65 -10.44 -21.47 12.79
C GLY A 65 -10.88 -21.75 11.35
N ASP A 66 -12.20 -21.74 11.07
CA ASP A 66 -12.67 -21.82 9.69
C ASP A 66 -12.29 -20.53 8.95
N SER A 67 -11.94 -20.64 7.68
CA SER A 67 -11.50 -19.49 6.89
C SER A 67 -12.21 -19.39 5.56
N VAL A 68 -12.36 -18.16 5.09
CA VAL A 68 -12.81 -17.82 3.74
C VAL A 68 -11.77 -16.95 3.06
N LEU A 69 -11.53 -17.22 1.78
CA LEU A 69 -10.76 -16.32 0.93
C LEU A 69 -11.62 -15.10 0.65
N THR A 70 -11.14 -13.92 1.05
CA THR A 70 -11.84 -12.65 0.84
C THR A 70 -11.35 -11.93 -0.40
N GLU A 71 -10.04 -12.00 -0.66
CA GLU A 71 -9.42 -11.32 -1.79
C GLU A 71 -8.19 -12.07 -2.31
N SER A 72 -7.92 -11.92 -3.60
CA SER A 72 -6.62 -12.18 -4.20
C SER A 72 -6.09 -10.92 -4.88
N VAL A 73 -4.77 -10.75 -4.87
CA VAL A 73 -4.12 -9.53 -5.36
C VAL A 73 -2.95 -9.88 -6.26
N VAL A 74 -2.77 -9.09 -7.31
CA VAL A 74 -1.54 -9.06 -8.10
C VAL A 74 -1.01 -7.63 -8.14
N LEU A 75 0.15 -7.40 -7.53
CA LEU A 75 0.89 -6.15 -7.64
C LEU A 75 1.86 -6.26 -8.80
N LYS A 76 1.60 -5.54 -9.90
CA LYS A 76 2.36 -5.61 -11.14
C LYS A 76 2.42 -4.29 -11.89
N LYS A 77 3.31 -4.21 -12.89
CA LYS A 77 3.31 -3.07 -13.82
C LYS A 77 2.29 -3.28 -14.94
N ILE A 78 1.54 -2.23 -15.24
CA ILE A 78 0.68 -2.11 -16.42
C ILE A 78 1.08 -0.82 -17.15
N LYS A 79 1.53 -0.93 -18.38
CA LYS A 79 2.01 0.22 -19.19
C LYS A 79 3.08 1.06 -18.47
N GLY A 80 3.97 0.40 -17.69
CA GLY A 80 5.06 1.05 -16.96
C GLY A 80 4.76 1.52 -15.55
N ASP A 81 3.49 1.63 -15.16
CA ASP A 81 3.05 2.04 -13.82
C ASP A 81 2.69 0.85 -12.93
N TRP A 82 2.95 0.94 -11.63
CA TRP A 82 2.55 -0.08 -10.67
C TRP A 82 1.04 -0.03 -10.40
N HIS A 83 0.43 -1.21 -10.39
CA HIS A 83 -0.99 -1.40 -10.09
C HIS A 83 -1.19 -2.49 -9.05
N TYR A 84 -2.08 -2.21 -8.11
CA TYR A 84 -2.65 -3.14 -7.16
C TYR A 84 -3.96 -3.66 -7.77
N CYS A 85 -3.91 -4.87 -8.33
CA CYS A 85 -5.04 -5.50 -9.02
C CYS A 85 -5.68 -6.47 -8.05
N VAL A 86 -6.78 -6.10 -7.44
CA VAL A 86 -7.51 -6.92 -6.46
C VAL A 86 -8.72 -7.59 -7.09
N THR A 87 -8.96 -8.83 -6.70
CA THR A 87 -10.20 -9.56 -6.98
C THR A 87 -10.86 -9.91 -5.65
N GLY A 88 -12.04 -9.38 -5.40
CA GLY A 88 -12.87 -9.69 -4.25
C GLY A 88 -13.75 -10.90 -4.49
N TYR A 89 -14.06 -11.64 -3.41
CA TYR A 89 -14.87 -12.87 -3.44
C TYR A 89 -16.06 -12.83 -2.48
N GLU A 90 -16.16 -11.79 -1.65
CA GLU A 90 -17.27 -11.65 -0.71
C GLU A 90 -18.46 -10.95 -1.37
N LYS A 91 -19.67 -11.34 -0.97
CA LYS A 91 -20.91 -10.74 -1.47
C LYS A 91 -20.90 -9.22 -1.31
N GLY A 92 -21.12 -8.50 -2.41
CA GLY A 92 -21.06 -7.05 -2.48
C GLY A 92 -19.66 -6.47 -2.66
N ASN A 93 -18.64 -7.33 -2.76
CA ASN A 93 -17.26 -6.96 -3.10
C ASN A 93 -16.67 -7.93 -4.14
N GLU A 94 -17.54 -8.51 -4.98
CA GLU A 94 -17.10 -9.44 -6.01
C GLU A 94 -16.52 -8.69 -7.22
N GLY A 95 -15.56 -9.33 -7.85
CA GLY A 95 -15.01 -8.83 -9.10
C GLY A 95 -13.63 -8.22 -8.95
N ARG A 96 -13.09 -7.77 -10.09
CA ARG A 96 -11.76 -7.22 -10.16
C ARG A 96 -11.77 -5.71 -10.24
N THR A 97 -10.91 -5.09 -9.43
CA THR A 97 -10.64 -3.66 -9.46
C THR A 97 -9.13 -3.42 -9.49
N ASP A 98 -8.69 -2.46 -10.30
CA ASP A 98 -7.28 -2.08 -10.40
C ASP A 98 -7.10 -0.67 -9.80
N PHE A 99 -6.09 -0.53 -8.91
CA PHE A 99 -5.67 0.73 -8.32
C PHE A 99 -4.26 1.06 -8.76
N LYS A 100 -4.04 2.25 -9.31
CA LYS A 100 -2.73 2.70 -9.78
C LYS A 100 -1.93 3.29 -8.61
N LEU A 101 -0.62 3.03 -8.54
CA LEU A 101 0.26 3.69 -7.58
C LEU A 101 0.26 5.21 -7.83
N ALA A 102 -0.27 5.95 -6.87
CA ALA A 102 -0.35 7.41 -6.89
C ALA A 102 0.83 8.06 -6.18
N THR A 103 1.23 7.53 -5.01
CA THR A 103 2.37 8.04 -4.24
C THR A 103 3.21 6.94 -3.65
N SER A 104 4.52 7.23 -3.51
CA SER A 104 5.51 6.36 -2.87
C SER A 104 6.49 7.25 -2.12
N ALA A 105 6.25 7.47 -0.83
CA ALA A 105 7.07 8.34 0.01
C ALA A 105 7.03 7.88 1.47
N ASN A 106 8.11 8.09 2.22
CA ASN A 106 8.19 7.82 3.66
C ASN A 106 7.75 6.39 4.04
N ASN A 107 8.20 5.39 3.27
CA ASN A 107 7.81 3.98 3.44
C ASN A 107 6.29 3.72 3.30
N THR A 108 5.56 4.64 2.67
CA THR A 108 4.11 4.56 2.45
C THR A 108 3.82 4.55 0.95
N PHE A 109 2.95 3.63 0.54
CA PHE A 109 2.60 3.36 -0.85
C PHE A 109 1.09 3.45 -0.99
N THR A 110 0.61 4.47 -1.71
CA THR A 110 -0.82 4.69 -1.93
C THR A 110 -1.19 4.29 -3.35
N PHE A 111 -2.09 3.33 -3.46
CA PHE A 111 -2.73 2.94 -4.72
C PHE A 111 -4.11 3.54 -4.78
N GLU A 112 -4.47 4.16 -5.91
CA GLU A 112 -5.69 4.95 -6.04
C GLU A 112 -6.52 4.54 -7.26
N ASN A 113 -7.84 4.51 -7.06
CA ASN A 113 -8.84 4.47 -8.11
C ASN A 113 -9.99 5.41 -7.72
N LYS A 114 -9.97 6.64 -8.23
CA LYS A 114 -10.97 7.69 -7.90
C LYS A 114 -12.38 7.37 -8.39
N GLN A 115 -12.52 6.42 -9.32
CA GLN A 115 -13.80 6.04 -9.90
C GLN A 115 -14.44 4.85 -9.18
N HIS A 116 -13.70 4.23 -8.22
CA HIS A 116 -14.24 3.15 -7.41
C HIS A 116 -15.16 3.71 -6.31
N ASP A 117 -16.23 2.97 -5.98
CA ASP A 117 -17.20 3.40 -4.96
C ASP A 117 -16.52 3.59 -3.59
N PHE A 118 -15.99 2.51 -3.05
CA PHE A 118 -15.19 2.47 -1.84
C PHE A 118 -14.46 1.12 -1.76
N PRO A 119 -13.15 1.17 -1.42
CA PRO A 119 -12.32 2.36 -1.20
C PRO A 119 -11.89 3.02 -2.50
N GLN A 120 -11.54 4.30 -2.47
CA GLN A 120 -10.80 4.95 -3.54
C GLN A 120 -9.29 4.82 -3.38
N GLN A 121 -8.79 4.56 -2.17
CA GLN A 121 -7.37 4.35 -1.90
C GLN A 121 -7.13 3.10 -1.06
N ILE A 122 -6.06 2.39 -1.41
CA ILE A 122 -5.47 1.27 -0.66
C ILE A 122 -4.04 1.66 -0.36
N VAL A 123 -3.67 1.62 0.91
CA VAL A 123 -2.36 2.10 1.37
C VAL A 123 -1.65 1.03 2.17
N TYR A 124 -0.35 0.85 1.90
CA TYR A 124 0.55 0.02 2.67
C TYR A 124 1.70 0.86 3.21
N GLN A 125 1.96 0.77 4.50
CA GLN A 125 3.07 1.42 5.16
C GLN A 125 3.98 0.40 5.83
N ASN A 126 5.27 0.42 5.45
CA ASN A 126 6.29 -0.37 6.11
C ASN A 126 6.59 0.22 7.51
N LYS A 127 6.30 -0.53 8.56
CA LYS A 127 6.55 -0.18 9.96
C LYS A 127 7.71 -0.97 10.57
N GLY A 128 8.60 -1.51 9.71
CA GLY A 128 9.74 -2.33 10.10
C GLY A 128 9.54 -3.82 9.80
N LYS A 129 10.45 -4.65 10.30
CA LYS A 129 10.52 -6.07 9.94
C LYS A 129 9.25 -6.86 10.26
N ASP A 130 8.66 -6.59 11.42
CA ASP A 130 7.58 -7.42 11.98
C ASP A 130 6.22 -6.70 12.07
N ASN A 131 6.14 -5.46 11.58
CA ASN A 131 4.92 -4.67 11.60
C ASN A 131 4.61 -4.08 10.23
N LEU A 132 3.37 -4.18 9.82
CA LEU A 132 2.85 -3.64 8.58
C LEU A 132 1.53 -2.93 8.88
N LEU A 133 1.39 -1.66 8.49
CA LEU A 133 0.12 -0.98 8.56
C LEU A 133 -0.46 -0.86 7.16
N ALA A 134 -1.63 -1.43 6.96
CA ALA A 134 -2.42 -1.18 5.77
C ALA A 134 -3.68 -0.40 6.14
N TRP A 135 -4.24 0.34 5.21
CA TRP A 135 -5.58 0.91 5.36
C TRP A 135 -6.23 1.11 4.01
N ILE A 136 -7.53 1.19 4.04
CA ILE A 136 -8.34 1.61 2.92
C ILE A 136 -9.06 2.89 3.31
N GLU A 137 -9.19 3.81 2.36
CA GLU A 137 -9.90 5.05 2.59
C GLU A 137 -10.61 5.56 1.33
N GLY A 138 -11.56 6.45 1.58
CA GLY A 138 -12.33 7.06 0.51
C GLY A 138 -13.56 7.78 1.05
N GLU A 139 -14.50 8.04 0.16
CA GLU A 139 -15.75 8.73 0.47
C GLU A 139 -16.95 7.84 0.16
N ILE A 140 -17.91 7.77 1.08
CA ILE A 140 -19.20 7.11 0.90
C ILE A 140 -20.28 8.10 1.30
N GLY A 141 -21.17 8.44 0.36
CA GLY A 141 -22.27 9.36 0.62
C GLY A 141 -21.82 10.73 1.12
N GLY A 142 -20.74 11.29 0.58
CA GLY A 142 -20.17 12.57 0.97
C GLY A 142 -19.40 12.55 2.29
N LYS A 143 -19.15 11.39 2.90
CA LYS A 143 -18.44 11.26 4.18
C LYS A 143 -17.16 10.47 3.99
N LYS A 144 -16.05 11.03 4.44
CA LYS A 144 -14.76 10.33 4.49
C LYS A 144 -14.82 9.14 5.43
N ARG A 145 -14.29 8.02 4.99
CA ARG A 145 -14.14 6.78 5.75
C ARG A 145 -12.73 6.26 5.62
N LYS A 146 -12.22 5.68 6.71
CA LYS A 146 -10.93 5.01 6.77
C LYS A 146 -11.05 3.76 7.62
N MET A 147 -10.47 2.65 7.16
CA MET A 147 -10.37 1.41 7.93
C MET A 147 -8.91 0.98 7.96
N GLU A 148 -8.36 0.76 9.15
CA GLU A 148 -6.96 0.40 9.36
C GLU A 148 -6.82 -1.09 9.67
N PHE A 149 -5.72 -1.67 9.19
CA PHE A 149 -5.33 -3.07 9.37
C PHE A 149 -3.90 -3.11 9.90
N PRO A 150 -3.71 -3.04 11.23
CA PRO A 150 -2.41 -3.16 11.87
C PRO A 150 -1.98 -4.64 11.91
N TYR A 151 -1.23 -5.04 10.91
CA TYR A 151 -0.73 -6.41 10.79
C TYR A 151 0.57 -6.61 11.58
N GLN A 152 0.74 -7.81 12.09
CA GLN A 152 1.99 -8.33 12.61
C GLN A 152 2.46 -9.51 11.78
N ARG A 153 3.77 -9.66 11.62
CA ARG A 153 4.34 -10.81 10.91
C ARG A 153 4.02 -12.09 11.68
N ALA A 154 3.40 -13.04 11.00
CA ALA A 154 3.16 -14.35 11.58
C ALA A 154 4.49 -15.13 11.67
N LYS A 155 4.68 -15.81 12.78
CA LYS A 155 5.78 -16.74 13.00
C LYS A 155 5.55 -18.06 12.29
#